data_1b4d7c9e76b52a5f35e01392e892a904
#
_entry.id   1b4d7c9e76b52a5f35e01392e892a904
#
_cell.length_a   1.000
_cell.length_b   1.000
_cell.length_c   1.000
_cell.angle_alpha   90.00
_cell.angle_beta   90.00
_cell.angle_gamma   90.00
#
_symmetry.space_group_name_H-M   'P 1'
#
loop_
_entity.id
_entity.type
_entity.pdbx_description
1 polymer ?
#
loop_
_entity_poly.entity_id
_entity_poly.type
_entity_poly.pdbx_seq_one_letter_code
_entity_poly.pdbx_strand_id
1 'polypeptide(L)'
;MSAAIVAPTPVSALVHSSTLVTAGVYLLVRFRVAFEGSDMQITLLLLFSLTIFMAGLGANFEYDLKKIIALSTLSQLGVIMRILSIGYANLGFFHLLSHALFKALLFICAGAVIHNIKDYQDIRVIGSLVSQIPLTTFCINLAKFGFMRESFLAGFYSKDLVLEIAFIRNIFLFFFILVCYRVNSVLYFLFSILYF
;
A
#
# COMPACT_ATOMS: atom_id res chain seq x y z
N MET A 1 4.30 11.60 -10.07
CA MET A 1 4.30 10.12 -9.92
C MET A 1 4.83 9.39 -11.15
N SER A 2 4.53 9.84 -12.37
CA SER A 2 5.02 9.24 -13.63
C SER A 2 6.56 9.17 -13.73
N ALA A 3 7.28 10.21 -13.34
CA ALA A 3 8.74 10.24 -13.37
C ALA A 3 9.41 9.24 -12.41
N ALA A 4 8.78 8.92 -11.29
CA ALA A 4 9.29 7.95 -10.31
C ALA A 4 9.19 6.50 -10.80
N ILE A 5 8.29 6.22 -11.74
CA ILE A 5 8.05 4.89 -12.31
C ILE A 5 9.10 4.54 -13.37
N VAL A 6 9.69 5.55 -14.02
CA VAL A 6 10.76 5.40 -15.01
C VAL A 6 12.10 5.04 -14.36
N ALA A 7 12.27 5.33 -13.07
CA ALA A 7 13.49 5.01 -12.32
C ALA A 7 13.76 3.50 -12.28
N PRO A 8 15.05 3.09 -12.20
CA PRO A 8 15.41 1.69 -12.04
C PRO A 8 14.78 1.11 -10.75
N THR A 9 14.38 -0.15 -10.81
CA THR A 9 13.62 -0.84 -9.74
C THR A 9 14.20 -0.71 -8.34
N PRO A 10 15.53 -0.82 -8.08
CA PRO A 10 16.07 -0.66 -6.74
C PRO A 10 15.91 0.77 -6.19
N VAL A 11 15.97 1.78 -7.06
CA VAL A 11 15.76 3.18 -6.65
C VAL A 11 14.27 3.41 -6.29
N SER A 12 13.35 2.87 -7.07
CA SER A 12 11.92 2.99 -6.77
C SER A 12 11.55 2.26 -5.47
N ALA A 13 12.18 1.12 -5.19
CA ALA A 13 11.97 0.37 -3.94
C ALA A 13 12.45 1.15 -2.71
N LEU A 14 13.69 1.64 -2.73
CA LEU A 14 14.29 2.29 -1.57
C LEU A 14 13.83 3.74 -1.41
N VAL A 15 13.94 4.56 -2.47
CA VAL A 15 13.71 6.00 -2.36
C VAL A 15 12.21 6.32 -2.32
N HIS A 16 11.43 5.80 -3.25
CA HIS A 16 10.04 6.22 -3.40
C HIS A 16 9.07 5.46 -2.51
N SER A 17 9.32 4.20 -2.17
CA SER A 17 8.37 3.45 -1.34
C SER A 17 8.71 3.44 0.15
N SER A 18 9.99 3.30 0.53
CA SER A 18 10.35 3.07 1.92
C SER A 18 10.99 4.27 2.63
N THR A 19 11.64 5.22 1.95
CA THR A 19 12.39 6.28 2.64
C THR A 19 11.76 7.66 2.51
N LEU A 20 11.62 8.21 1.33
CA LEU A 20 11.20 9.61 1.14
C LEU A 20 9.78 9.86 1.64
N VAL A 21 8.86 8.99 1.28
CA VAL A 21 7.45 9.14 1.66
C VAL A 21 7.24 8.84 3.14
N THR A 22 7.93 7.82 3.66
CA THR A 22 7.85 7.49 5.09
C THR A 22 8.47 8.55 5.98
N ALA A 23 9.52 9.25 5.53
CA ALA A 23 10.09 10.40 6.25
C ALA A 23 9.07 11.52 6.44
N GLY A 24 8.27 11.84 5.39
CA GLY A 24 7.19 12.82 5.49
C GLY A 24 6.12 12.41 6.49
N VAL A 25 5.71 11.14 6.47
CA VAL A 25 4.75 10.60 7.44
C VAL A 25 5.30 10.62 8.86
N TYR A 26 6.57 10.24 9.05
CA TYR A 26 7.22 10.26 10.34
C TYR A 26 7.30 11.67 10.93
N LEU A 27 7.59 12.66 10.11
CA LEU A 27 7.58 14.06 10.51
C LEU A 27 6.20 14.48 11.03
N LEU A 28 5.13 14.11 10.35
CA LEU A 28 3.76 14.37 10.80
C LEU A 28 3.41 13.63 12.11
N VAL A 29 3.90 12.41 12.30
CA VAL A 29 3.77 11.67 13.57
C VAL A 29 4.40 12.45 14.72
N ARG A 30 5.56 13.05 14.50
CA ARG A 30 6.27 13.85 15.52
C ARG A 30 5.55 15.17 15.84
N PHE A 31 5.02 15.84 14.83
CA PHE A 31 4.31 17.11 14.98
C PHE A 31 2.80 16.96 15.22
N ARG A 32 2.33 15.78 15.64
CA ARG A 32 0.90 15.49 15.86
C ARG A 32 0.19 16.52 16.75
N VAL A 33 0.87 17.00 17.77
CA VAL A 33 0.31 17.94 18.76
C VAL A 33 -0.14 19.25 18.10
N ALA A 34 0.51 19.69 17.03
CA ALA A 34 0.16 20.90 16.30
C ALA A 34 -1.14 20.74 15.49
N PHE A 35 -1.54 19.50 15.18
CA PHE A 35 -2.75 19.22 14.39
C PHE A 35 -3.95 18.84 15.25
N GLU A 36 -3.71 18.38 16.50
CA GLU A 36 -4.78 17.96 17.41
C GLU A 36 -5.65 19.16 17.80
N GLY A 37 -6.96 19.06 17.53
CA GLY A 37 -7.93 20.11 17.85
C GLY A 37 -8.07 21.23 16.82
N SER A 38 -7.38 21.18 15.69
CA SER A 38 -7.53 22.16 14.61
C SER A 38 -8.52 21.70 13.53
N ASP A 39 -9.16 22.64 12.83
CA ASP A 39 -10.03 22.34 11.68
C ASP A 39 -9.29 21.62 10.54
N MET A 40 -7.96 21.70 10.55
CA MET A 40 -7.08 20.97 9.64
C MET A 40 -7.24 19.43 9.75
N GLN A 41 -7.63 18.89 10.91
CA GLN A 41 -7.88 17.46 11.07
C GLN A 41 -8.98 16.95 10.15
N ILE A 42 -10.09 17.68 10.06
CA ILE A 42 -11.26 17.29 9.25
C ILE A 42 -10.91 17.38 7.76
N THR A 43 -10.24 18.44 7.36
CA THR A 43 -9.83 18.64 5.95
C THR A 43 -8.83 17.57 5.50
N LEU A 44 -7.84 17.25 6.34
CA LEU A 44 -6.87 16.16 6.09
C LEU A 44 -7.57 14.80 6.00
N LEU A 45 -8.52 14.52 6.90
CA LEU A 45 -9.28 13.28 6.89
C LEU A 45 -10.05 13.10 5.57
N LEU A 46 -10.71 14.14 5.08
CA LEU A 46 -11.41 14.13 3.79
C LEU A 46 -10.46 13.90 2.61
N LEU A 47 -9.36 14.67 2.55
CA LEU A 47 -8.38 14.55 1.48
C LEU A 47 -7.78 13.14 1.41
N PHE A 48 -7.36 12.57 2.56
CA PHE A 48 -6.77 11.24 2.58
C PHE A 48 -7.79 10.14 2.30
N SER A 49 -9.05 10.32 2.67
CA SER A 49 -10.10 9.38 2.29
C SER A 49 -10.32 9.34 0.77
N LEU A 50 -10.30 10.49 0.14
CA LEU A 50 -10.43 10.60 -1.31
C LEU A 50 -9.21 10.04 -2.04
N THR A 51 -8.00 10.26 -1.53
CA THR A 51 -6.78 9.65 -2.11
C THR A 51 -6.77 8.13 -2.01
N ILE A 52 -7.27 7.54 -0.92
CA ILE A 52 -7.40 6.09 -0.79
C ILE A 52 -8.33 5.53 -1.87
N PHE A 53 -9.47 6.19 -2.06
CA PHE A 53 -10.46 5.78 -3.05
C PHE A 53 -9.91 5.87 -4.48
N MET A 54 -9.38 7.03 -4.86
CA MET A 54 -8.85 7.25 -6.21
C MET A 54 -7.66 6.36 -6.53
N ALA A 55 -6.71 6.22 -5.61
CA ALA A 55 -5.54 5.36 -5.80
C ALA A 55 -5.93 3.87 -5.88
N GLY A 56 -6.91 3.47 -5.09
CA GLY A 56 -7.41 2.12 -5.10
C GLY A 56 -8.12 1.75 -6.40
N LEU A 57 -9.02 2.60 -6.88
CA LEU A 57 -9.67 2.40 -8.17
C LEU A 57 -8.64 2.42 -9.32
N GLY A 58 -7.75 3.41 -9.34
CA GLY A 58 -6.72 3.51 -10.38
C GLY A 58 -5.84 2.26 -10.48
N ALA A 59 -5.49 1.66 -9.35
CA ALA A 59 -4.68 0.45 -9.34
C ALA A 59 -5.33 -0.77 -10.01
N ASN A 60 -6.66 -0.83 -10.04
CA ASN A 60 -7.40 -1.96 -10.64
C ASN A 60 -7.46 -1.90 -12.17
N PHE A 61 -7.29 -0.72 -12.76
CA PHE A 61 -7.34 -0.54 -14.20
C PHE A 61 -5.95 -0.51 -14.87
N GLU A 62 -4.88 -0.53 -14.08
CA GLU A 62 -3.52 -0.54 -14.60
C GLU A 62 -3.03 -1.97 -14.88
N TYR A 63 -2.25 -2.11 -15.95
CA TYR A 63 -1.65 -3.38 -16.35
C TYR A 63 -0.14 -3.44 -16.08
N ASP A 64 0.49 -2.32 -15.80
CA ASP A 64 1.91 -2.22 -15.50
C ASP A 64 2.18 -2.63 -14.04
N LEU A 65 3.02 -3.63 -13.83
CA LEU A 65 3.35 -4.17 -12.52
C LEU A 65 3.92 -3.10 -11.56
N LYS A 66 4.82 -2.24 -12.05
CA LYS A 66 5.38 -1.14 -11.25
C LYS A 66 4.31 -0.12 -10.84
N LYS A 67 3.41 0.24 -11.76
CA LYS A 67 2.34 1.21 -11.48
C LYS A 67 1.35 0.68 -10.46
N ILE A 68 0.96 -0.60 -10.56
CA ILE A 68 0.07 -1.24 -9.60
C ILE A 68 0.66 -1.19 -8.19
N ILE A 69 1.94 -1.56 -8.04
CA ILE A 69 2.61 -1.52 -6.74
C ILE A 69 2.71 -0.07 -6.24
N ALA A 70 3.01 0.91 -7.10
CA ALA A 70 3.10 2.31 -6.73
C ALA A 70 1.74 2.91 -6.30
N LEU A 71 0.65 2.62 -7.02
CA LEU A 71 -0.69 3.07 -6.65
C LEU A 71 -1.16 2.42 -5.34
N SER A 72 -0.81 1.16 -5.12
CA SER A 72 -1.10 0.49 -3.86
C SER A 72 -0.28 1.06 -2.68
N THR A 73 0.95 1.58 -2.88
CA THR A 73 1.65 2.33 -1.82
C THR A 73 0.93 3.63 -1.48
N LEU A 74 0.44 4.35 -2.49
CA LEU A 74 -0.29 5.60 -2.29
C LEU A 74 -1.58 5.38 -1.48
N SER A 75 -2.34 4.33 -1.78
CA SER A 75 -3.55 3.99 -1.03
C SER A 75 -3.26 3.68 0.44
N GLN A 76 -2.20 2.94 0.74
CA GLN A 76 -1.83 2.60 2.13
C GLN A 76 -1.28 3.82 2.90
N LEU A 77 -0.55 4.69 2.24
CA LEU A 77 -0.14 5.97 2.83
C LEU A 77 -1.35 6.82 3.21
N GLY A 78 -2.37 6.84 2.35
CA GLY A 78 -3.64 7.48 2.67
C GLY A 78 -4.28 6.93 3.96
N VAL A 79 -4.22 5.59 4.17
CA VAL A 79 -4.71 4.95 5.40
C VAL A 79 -3.91 5.43 6.63
N ILE A 80 -2.57 5.46 6.54
CA ILE A 80 -1.71 5.91 7.65
C ILE A 80 -2.01 7.37 8.01
N MET A 81 -2.07 8.25 7.01
CA MET A 81 -2.34 9.67 7.20
C MET A 81 -3.72 9.93 7.80
N ARG A 82 -4.71 9.12 7.41
CA ARG A 82 -6.04 9.17 8.00
C ARG A 82 -6.05 8.80 9.48
N ILE A 83 -5.30 7.78 9.89
CA ILE A 83 -5.18 7.39 11.30
C ILE A 83 -4.52 8.52 12.09
N LEU A 84 -3.52 9.16 11.54
CA LEU A 84 -2.87 10.33 12.14
C LEU A 84 -3.86 11.49 12.31
N SER A 85 -4.71 11.75 11.33
CA SER A 85 -5.75 12.78 11.44
C SER A 85 -6.80 12.48 12.51
N ILE A 86 -7.03 11.20 12.84
CA ILE A 86 -7.91 10.78 13.94
C ILE A 86 -7.24 10.95 15.32
N GLY A 87 -5.89 11.11 15.38
CA GLY A 87 -5.13 11.30 16.61
C GLY A 87 -4.39 10.05 17.12
N TYR A 88 -4.49 8.89 16.44
CA TYR A 88 -3.83 7.65 16.86
C TYR A 88 -2.45 7.46 16.20
N ALA A 89 -1.48 8.31 16.57
CA ALA A 89 -0.15 8.30 15.98
C ALA A 89 0.61 6.98 16.17
N ASN A 90 0.50 6.33 17.32
CA ASN A 90 1.19 5.07 17.61
C ASN A 90 0.77 3.93 16.67
N LEU A 91 -0.51 3.84 16.35
CA LEU A 91 -1.03 2.86 15.40
C LEU A 91 -0.61 3.18 13.96
N GLY A 92 -0.63 4.47 13.61
CA GLY A 92 -0.11 4.92 12.32
C GLY A 92 1.35 4.54 12.14
N PHE A 93 2.17 4.71 13.18
CA PHE A 93 3.58 4.34 13.15
C PHE A 93 3.79 2.82 13.06
N PHE A 94 3.03 2.02 13.81
CA PHE A 94 3.08 0.56 13.72
C PHE A 94 2.73 0.07 12.31
N HIS A 95 1.66 0.62 11.72
CA HIS A 95 1.28 0.28 10.35
C HIS A 95 2.31 0.75 9.32
N LEU A 96 2.96 1.88 9.53
CA LEU A 96 4.04 2.37 8.69
C LEU A 96 5.21 1.39 8.62
N LEU A 97 5.64 0.83 9.76
CA LEU A 97 6.75 -0.14 9.82
C LEU A 97 6.42 -1.44 9.06
N SER A 98 5.26 -2.03 9.34
CA SER A 98 4.83 -3.25 8.64
C SER A 98 4.67 -3.03 7.13
N HIS A 99 4.10 -1.89 6.74
CA HIS A 99 3.92 -1.51 5.35
C HIS A 99 5.26 -1.34 4.61
N ALA A 100 6.24 -0.68 5.22
CA ALA A 100 7.54 -0.46 4.61
C ALA A 100 8.25 -1.78 4.27
N LEU A 101 8.20 -2.77 5.17
CA LEU A 101 8.80 -4.08 4.95
C LEU A 101 8.15 -4.83 3.79
N PHE A 102 6.82 -4.97 3.77
CA PHE A 102 6.12 -5.69 2.71
C PHE A 102 6.25 -5.02 1.36
N LYS A 103 6.25 -3.70 1.32
CA LYS A 103 6.38 -2.97 0.06
C LYS A 103 7.79 -3.01 -0.52
N ALA A 104 8.81 -2.90 0.33
CA ALA A 104 10.19 -3.07 -0.12
C ALA A 104 10.38 -4.46 -0.75
N LEU A 105 9.88 -5.51 -0.11
CA LEU A 105 9.92 -6.87 -0.63
C LEU A 105 9.20 -6.98 -1.98
N LEU A 106 7.99 -6.43 -2.11
CA LEU A 106 7.25 -6.47 -3.37
C LEU A 106 7.98 -5.77 -4.52
N PHE A 107 8.57 -4.60 -4.28
CA PHE A 107 9.32 -3.88 -5.32
C PHE A 107 10.60 -4.60 -5.73
N ILE A 108 11.35 -5.17 -4.78
CA ILE A 108 12.58 -5.92 -5.08
C ILE A 108 12.25 -7.16 -5.90
N CYS A 109 11.23 -7.92 -5.49
CA CYS A 109 10.80 -9.09 -6.24
C CYS A 109 10.24 -8.75 -7.63
N ALA A 110 9.45 -7.67 -7.75
CA ALA A 110 8.97 -7.19 -9.05
C ALA A 110 10.14 -6.78 -9.96
N GLY A 111 11.18 -6.17 -9.39
CA GLY A 111 12.41 -5.85 -10.12
C GLY A 111 13.12 -7.08 -10.67
N ALA A 112 13.24 -8.13 -9.85
CA ALA A 112 13.82 -9.39 -10.28
C ALA A 112 13.02 -10.06 -11.40
N VAL A 113 11.68 -10.01 -11.32
CA VAL A 113 10.80 -10.55 -12.37
C VAL A 113 10.98 -9.77 -13.68
N ILE A 114 10.93 -8.45 -13.65
CA ILE A 114 11.08 -7.59 -14.83
C ILE A 114 12.44 -7.84 -15.50
N HIS A 115 13.52 -7.93 -14.73
CA HIS A 115 14.86 -8.20 -15.25
C HIS A 115 14.95 -9.56 -15.96
N ASN A 116 14.31 -10.60 -15.41
CA ASN A 116 14.34 -11.95 -16.00
C ASN A 116 13.48 -12.06 -17.28
N ILE A 117 12.43 -11.25 -17.41
CA ILE A 117 11.51 -11.25 -18.57
C ILE A 117 11.88 -10.18 -19.61
N LYS A 118 13.17 -9.85 -19.74
CA LYS A 118 13.67 -8.89 -20.76
C LYS A 118 13.01 -7.52 -20.70
N ASP A 119 12.84 -6.97 -19.48
CA ASP A 119 12.29 -5.64 -19.18
C ASP A 119 10.80 -5.40 -19.52
N TYR A 120 10.06 -6.45 -19.85
CA TYR A 120 8.60 -6.34 -19.99
C TYR A 120 7.94 -6.04 -18.64
N GLN A 121 7.09 -5.00 -18.60
CA GLN A 121 6.38 -4.54 -17.38
C GLN A 121 4.91 -4.94 -17.37
N ASP A 122 4.34 -5.30 -18.52
CA ASP A 122 2.95 -5.69 -18.66
C ASP A 122 2.66 -7.06 -18.06
N ILE A 123 1.72 -7.13 -17.12
CA ILE A 123 1.33 -8.37 -16.44
C ILE A 123 0.76 -9.40 -17.42
N ARG A 124 0.12 -8.97 -18.50
CA ARG A 124 -0.51 -9.86 -19.50
C ARG A 124 0.50 -10.73 -20.26
N VAL A 125 1.73 -10.27 -20.37
CA VAL A 125 2.81 -10.99 -21.05
C VAL A 125 3.55 -11.93 -20.08
N ILE A 126 3.38 -11.69 -18.78
CA ILE A 126 4.07 -12.42 -17.72
C ILE A 126 3.24 -13.67 -17.40
N GLY A 127 3.79 -14.85 -17.66
CA GLY A 127 3.16 -16.12 -17.32
C GLY A 127 4.17 -17.18 -16.88
N SER A 128 3.70 -18.24 -16.21
CA SER A 128 4.48 -19.41 -15.75
C SER A 128 5.74 -19.08 -14.90
N LEU A 129 5.67 -18.04 -14.08
CA LEU A 129 6.80 -17.61 -13.23
C LEU A 129 7.20 -18.66 -12.17
N VAL A 130 6.25 -19.46 -11.71
CA VAL A 130 6.50 -20.50 -10.69
C VAL A 130 7.54 -21.51 -11.15
N SER A 131 7.52 -21.86 -12.44
CA SER A 131 8.49 -22.81 -13.00
C SER A 131 9.86 -22.19 -13.32
N GLN A 132 9.88 -20.91 -13.68
CA GLN A 132 11.11 -20.23 -14.08
C GLN A 132 11.89 -19.66 -12.90
N ILE A 133 11.21 -19.04 -11.94
CA ILE A 133 11.80 -18.33 -10.81
C ILE A 133 11.03 -18.63 -9.52
N PRO A 134 11.13 -19.85 -8.94
CA PRO A 134 10.30 -20.29 -7.84
C PRO A 134 10.50 -19.47 -6.55
N LEU A 135 11.73 -19.05 -6.25
CA LEU A 135 12.04 -18.28 -5.05
C LEU A 135 11.39 -16.89 -5.06
N THR A 136 11.48 -16.16 -6.16
CA THR A 136 10.91 -14.81 -6.29
C THR A 136 9.40 -14.84 -6.28
N THR A 137 8.77 -15.83 -6.92
CA THR A 137 7.31 -16.01 -6.91
C THR A 137 6.80 -16.35 -5.51
N PHE A 138 7.51 -17.16 -4.76
CA PHE A 138 7.19 -17.44 -3.36
C PHE A 138 7.26 -16.15 -2.51
N CYS A 139 8.32 -15.36 -2.64
CA CYS A 139 8.47 -14.09 -1.92
C CYS A 139 7.38 -13.07 -2.29
N ILE A 140 7.01 -12.97 -3.58
CA ILE A 140 5.89 -12.11 -4.02
C ILE A 140 4.58 -12.54 -3.37
N ASN A 141 4.27 -13.83 -3.39
CA ASN A 141 3.04 -14.36 -2.80
C ASN A 141 3.02 -14.12 -1.28
N LEU A 142 4.12 -14.36 -0.58
CA LEU A 142 4.26 -14.07 0.84
C LEU A 142 4.00 -12.59 1.16
N ALA A 143 4.59 -11.67 0.40
CA ALA A 143 4.38 -10.25 0.57
C ALA A 143 2.93 -9.82 0.25
N LYS A 144 2.29 -10.46 -0.73
CA LYS A 144 0.86 -10.24 -1.04
C LYS A 144 -0.04 -10.71 0.11
N PHE A 145 0.18 -11.91 0.65
CA PHE A 145 -0.57 -12.42 1.80
C PHE A 145 -0.43 -11.49 3.01
N GLY A 146 0.78 -11.02 3.30
CA GLY A 146 1.00 -10.03 4.35
C GLY A 146 0.24 -8.72 4.12
N PHE A 147 0.06 -8.33 2.86
CA PHE A 147 -0.70 -7.15 2.49
C PHE A 147 -2.23 -7.36 2.55
N MET A 148 -2.72 -8.58 2.33
CA MET A 148 -4.15 -8.90 2.20
C MET A 148 -4.90 -9.12 3.50
N ARG A 149 -4.24 -9.08 4.64
CA ARG A 149 -4.84 -9.37 5.96
C ARG A 149 -5.07 -10.87 6.21
N GLU A 150 -4.21 -11.71 5.67
CA GLU A 150 -4.21 -13.11 6.09
C GLU A 150 -3.90 -13.20 7.59
N SER A 151 -4.67 -14.06 8.27
CA SER A 151 -4.53 -14.31 9.70
C SER A 151 -3.10 -14.72 10.05
N PHE A 152 -2.62 -14.26 11.20
CA PHE A 152 -1.26 -14.49 11.75
C PHE A 152 -0.12 -13.71 11.09
N LEU A 153 -0.35 -12.91 10.05
CA LEU A 153 0.66 -12.02 9.48
C LEU A 153 0.60 -10.61 10.12
N ALA A 154 1.75 -9.90 10.14
CA ALA A 154 1.83 -8.57 10.76
C ALA A 154 0.86 -7.54 10.13
N GLY A 155 0.52 -7.72 8.85
CA GLY A 155 -0.48 -6.90 8.16
C GLY A 155 -1.90 -7.08 8.68
N PHE A 156 -2.24 -8.24 9.21
CA PHE A 156 -3.54 -8.49 9.84
C PHE A 156 -3.71 -7.64 11.10
N TYR A 157 -2.81 -7.76 12.05
CA TYR A 157 -2.90 -7.05 13.32
C TYR A 157 -2.89 -5.52 13.15
N SER A 158 -2.01 -5.00 12.28
CA SER A 158 -1.93 -3.55 12.07
C SER A 158 -3.18 -2.98 11.40
N LYS A 159 -3.74 -3.66 10.41
CA LYS A 159 -4.88 -3.17 9.64
C LYS A 159 -6.21 -3.33 10.34
N ASP A 160 -6.39 -4.40 11.11
CA ASP A 160 -7.64 -4.62 11.84
C ASP A 160 -7.79 -3.62 12.98
N LEU A 161 -6.75 -3.37 13.75
CA LEU A 161 -6.74 -2.31 14.77
C LEU A 161 -7.06 -0.94 14.17
N VAL A 162 -6.48 -0.63 13.00
CA VAL A 162 -6.75 0.62 12.28
C VAL A 162 -8.22 0.74 11.89
N LEU A 163 -8.81 -0.33 11.38
CA LEU A 163 -10.20 -0.34 10.97
C LEU A 163 -11.16 -0.26 12.18
N GLU A 164 -10.86 -0.95 13.25
CA GLU A 164 -11.65 -0.96 14.46
C GLU A 164 -11.76 0.44 15.09
N ILE A 165 -10.64 1.14 15.21
CA ILE A 165 -10.61 2.51 15.74
C ILE A 165 -11.29 3.49 14.79
N ALA A 166 -11.08 3.35 13.50
CA ALA A 166 -11.76 4.19 12.52
C ALA A 166 -13.28 3.98 12.57
N PHE A 167 -13.75 2.75 12.85
CA PHE A 167 -15.17 2.43 13.02
C PHE A 167 -15.81 3.13 14.22
N ILE A 168 -15.11 3.16 15.33
CA ILE A 168 -15.64 3.75 16.59
C ILE A 168 -15.88 5.25 16.45
N ARG A 169 -15.06 5.96 15.66
CA ARG A 169 -15.11 7.44 15.60
C ARG A 169 -15.95 8.06 14.49
N ASN A 170 -16.18 7.38 13.35
CA ASN A 170 -16.89 8.00 12.21
C ASN A 170 -17.65 6.98 11.36
N ILE A 171 -18.88 6.68 11.72
CA ILE A 171 -19.70 5.62 11.10
C ILE A 171 -19.99 5.86 9.60
N PHE A 172 -20.25 7.08 9.17
CA PHE A 172 -20.76 7.34 7.82
C PHE A 172 -19.68 7.40 6.72
N LEU A 173 -18.62 8.17 6.93
CA LEU A 173 -17.46 8.22 6.02
C LEU A 173 -16.68 6.90 5.99
N PHE A 174 -16.81 6.13 7.04
CA PHE A 174 -16.13 4.85 7.23
C PHE A 174 -16.69 3.75 6.34
N PHE A 175 -17.99 3.64 6.18
CA PHE A 175 -18.61 2.58 5.38
C PHE A 175 -18.13 2.65 3.92
N PHE A 176 -18.05 3.84 3.36
CA PHE A 176 -17.57 4.05 2.00
C PHE A 176 -16.09 3.64 1.81
N ILE A 177 -15.25 3.97 2.78
CA ILE A 177 -13.81 3.65 2.74
C ILE A 177 -13.56 2.17 3.01
N LEU A 178 -14.35 1.54 3.87
CA LEU A 178 -14.23 0.11 4.18
C LEU A 178 -14.59 -0.74 2.96
N VAL A 179 -15.62 -0.37 2.24
CA VAL A 179 -16.00 -1.03 0.97
C VAL A 179 -14.88 -0.88 -0.06
N CYS A 180 -14.36 0.32 -0.26
CA CYS A 180 -13.26 0.55 -1.21
C CYS A 180 -11.97 -0.19 -0.81
N TYR A 181 -11.68 -0.25 0.49
CA TYR A 181 -10.50 -0.93 0.99
C TYR A 181 -10.61 -2.46 0.87
N ARG A 182 -11.79 -3.05 1.11
CA ARG A 182 -12.06 -4.47 0.87
C ARG A 182 -12.03 -4.81 -0.61
N VAL A 183 -12.68 -4.01 -1.43
CA VAL A 183 -12.69 -4.23 -2.89
C VAL A 183 -11.27 -4.22 -3.45
N ASN A 184 -10.41 -3.29 -3.01
CA ASN A 184 -9.01 -3.25 -3.42
C ASN A 184 -8.23 -4.50 -2.99
N SER A 185 -8.41 -4.99 -1.78
CA SER A 185 -7.68 -6.18 -1.31
C SER A 185 -8.11 -7.44 -2.08
N VAL A 186 -9.40 -7.59 -2.35
CA VAL A 186 -9.95 -8.73 -3.11
C VAL A 186 -9.53 -8.68 -4.58
N LEU A 187 -9.52 -7.51 -5.22
CA LEU A 187 -9.10 -7.36 -6.61
C LEU A 187 -7.61 -7.63 -6.79
N TYR A 188 -6.76 -7.20 -5.84
CA TYR A 188 -5.35 -7.60 -5.84
C TYR A 188 -5.16 -9.12 -5.75
N PHE A 189 -6.03 -9.81 -5.03
CA PHE A 189 -5.99 -11.26 -4.92
C PHE A 189 -6.37 -11.94 -6.23
N LEU A 190 -7.47 -11.56 -6.83
CA LEU A 190 -7.90 -12.09 -8.11
C LEU A 190 -6.85 -11.86 -9.21
N PHE A 191 -6.27 -10.66 -9.27
CA PHE A 191 -5.18 -10.37 -10.21
C PHE A 191 -3.93 -11.22 -9.93
N SER A 192 -3.62 -11.49 -8.69
CA SER A 192 -2.43 -12.28 -8.35
C SER A 192 -2.57 -13.75 -8.67
N ILE A 193 -3.76 -14.32 -8.53
CA ILE A 193 -4.03 -15.75 -8.84
C ILE A 193 -4.11 -15.98 -10.35
N LEU A 194 -4.63 -15.01 -11.11
CA LEU A 194 -4.81 -15.16 -12.56
C LEU A 194 -3.50 -15.07 -13.34
N TYR A 195 -2.48 -14.39 -12.83
CA TYR A 195 -1.25 -14.10 -13.59
C TYR A 195 0.03 -14.73 -13.00
N PHE A 196 0.00 -15.33 -11.82
CA PHE A 196 1.13 -16.01 -11.19
C PHE A 196 0.85 -17.48 -10.95
#